data_b31079d98074b3b125407be62187f64c
#
_entry.id   b31079d98074b3b125407be62187f64c
#
_cell.length_a   1.000
_cell.length_b   1.000
_cell.length_c   1.000
_cell.angle_alpha   90.00
_cell.angle_beta   90.00
_cell.angle_gamma   90.00
#
_symmetry.space_group_name_H-M   'P 1'
#
loop_
_entity.id
_entity.type
_entity.pdbx_description
1 polymer ?
#
loop_
_entity_poly.entity_id
_entity_poly.type
_entity_poly.pdbx_seq_one_letter_code
_entity_poly.pdbx_strand_id
1 'polypeptide(L)'
;MNKIVLYFFCIVFASSCVTKNVAEVDLSIAPKNAKELIAKVNSKNKSPEWLALKGKVSLILEKDNEVSLGILIRVRKDSLIWASVTAPFGIELFRAILTKDSIYYINRTNKTYFAKPIAHISKI
;
A
#
# COMPACT_ATOMS: atom_id res chain seq x y z
N MET A 1 18.52 -10.84 -42.90
CA MET A 1 18.41 -10.92 -41.43
C MET A 1 18.11 -12.40 -41.10
N ASN A 2 19.09 -13.12 -40.50
CA ASN A 2 19.04 -14.58 -40.40
C ASN A 2 17.93 -15.04 -39.44
N LYS A 3 17.02 -15.89 -39.93
CA LYS A 3 15.91 -16.49 -39.13
C LYS A 3 16.44 -17.14 -37.84
N ILE A 4 17.68 -17.62 -37.85
CA ILE A 4 18.36 -18.22 -36.69
C ILE A 4 18.56 -17.21 -35.55
N VAL A 5 18.90 -15.94 -35.86
CA VAL A 5 19.08 -14.89 -34.86
C VAL A 5 17.75 -14.52 -34.18
N LEU A 6 16.65 -14.56 -34.95
CA LEU A 6 15.31 -14.30 -34.42
C LEU A 6 14.85 -15.40 -33.46
N TYR A 7 15.13 -16.66 -33.77
CA TYR A 7 14.82 -17.80 -32.87
C TYR A 7 15.64 -17.75 -31.59
N PHE A 8 16.91 -17.37 -31.67
CA PHE A 8 17.78 -17.25 -30.48
C PHE A 8 17.32 -16.12 -29.57
N PHE A 9 16.83 -15.02 -30.12
CA PHE A 9 16.28 -13.88 -29.37
C PHE A 9 14.98 -14.25 -28.62
N CYS A 10 14.10 -15.05 -29.24
CA CYS A 10 12.85 -15.53 -28.58
C CYS A 10 13.13 -16.48 -27.42
N ILE A 11 14.17 -17.32 -27.49
CA ILE A 11 14.50 -18.30 -26.43
C ILE A 11 15.05 -17.60 -25.18
N VAL A 12 15.79 -16.51 -25.34
CA VAL A 12 16.36 -15.76 -24.21
C VAL A 12 15.27 -15.01 -23.40
N PHE A 13 14.15 -14.62 -24.02
CA PHE A 13 13.05 -13.96 -23.30
C PHE A 13 12.10 -14.93 -22.57
N ALA A 14 12.14 -16.23 -22.87
CA ALA A 14 11.26 -17.22 -22.25
C ALA A 14 11.68 -17.66 -20.84
N SER A 15 12.89 -17.32 -20.37
CA SER A 15 13.44 -17.80 -19.10
C SER A 15 13.25 -16.88 -17.89
N SER A 16 12.43 -15.83 -17.98
CA SER A 16 12.36 -14.77 -16.94
C SER A 16 11.10 -14.80 -16.05
N CYS A 17 10.49 -15.95 -15.80
CA CYS A 17 9.44 -16.05 -14.78
C CYS A 17 9.88 -16.98 -13.65
N VAL A 18 10.71 -16.46 -12.73
CA VAL A 18 10.87 -17.09 -11.40
C VAL A 18 9.74 -16.62 -10.52
N THR A 19 8.70 -17.44 -10.37
CA THR A 19 7.68 -17.27 -9.35
C THR A 19 8.33 -17.47 -7.99
N LYS A 20 8.42 -16.40 -7.21
CA LYS A 20 8.82 -16.49 -5.81
C LYS A 20 7.78 -17.34 -5.07
N ASN A 21 8.18 -18.49 -4.58
CA ASN A 21 7.33 -19.33 -3.75
C ASN A 21 6.81 -18.49 -2.58
N VAL A 22 5.50 -18.36 -2.49
CA VAL A 22 4.84 -17.84 -1.29
C VAL A 22 5.19 -18.82 -0.18
N ALA A 23 5.82 -18.36 0.88
CA ALA A 23 6.15 -19.18 2.03
C ALA A 23 4.85 -19.86 2.50
N GLU A 24 4.82 -21.19 2.42
CA GLU A 24 3.73 -21.99 2.94
C GLU A 24 3.63 -21.70 4.44
N VAL A 25 2.48 -21.16 4.86
CA VAL A 25 2.23 -20.91 6.27
C VAL A 25 1.98 -22.28 6.91
N ASP A 26 2.94 -22.74 7.71
CA ASP A 26 2.79 -23.97 8.49
C ASP A 26 1.67 -23.81 9.52
N LEU A 27 0.50 -24.32 9.18
CA LEU A 27 -0.70 -24.31 10.02
C LEU A 27 -0.60 -25.28 11.22
N SER A 28 0.44 -26.12 11.29
CA SER A 28 0.66 -27.06 12.38
C SER A 28 0.98 -26.38 13.71
N ILE A 29 1.32 -25.10 13.68
CA ILE A 29 1.65 -24.28 14.87
C ILE A 29 0.47 -23.38 15.26
N ALA A 30 -0.76 -23.78 14.96
CA ALA A 30 -1.92 -23.01 15.38
C ALA A 30 -1.97 -22.94 16.93
N PRO A 31 -2.05 -21.74 17.51
CA PRO A 31 -2.12 -21.58 18.96
C PRO A 31 -3.40 -22.22 19.49
N LYS A 32 -3.27 -23.01 20.56
CA LYS A 32 -4.38 -23.79 21.16
C LYS A 32 -5.42 -22.91 21.86
N ASN A 33 -5.08 -21.66 22.17
CA ASN A 33 -6.00 -20.70 22.80
C ASN A 33 -5.60 -19.25 22.52
N ALA A 34 -6.54 -18.32 22.74
CA ALA A 34 -6.36 -16.90 22.48
C ALA A 34 -5.19 -16.27 23.28
N LYS A 35 -4.95 -16.75 24.49
CA LYS A 35 -3.89 -16.23 25.36
C LYS A 35 -2.50 -16.55 24.83
N GLU A 36 -2.31 -17.77 24.30
CA GLU A 36 -1.08 -18.19 23.64
C GLU A 36 -0.86 -17.44 22.33
N LEU A 37 -1.92 -17.20 21.56
CA LEU A 37 -1.86 -16.40 20.33
C LEU A 37 -1.39 -14.97 20.63
N ILE A 38 -1.98 -14.32 21.62
CA ILE A 38 -1.60 -12.96 22.03
C ILE A 38 -0.15 -12.92 22.49
N ALA A 39 0.29 -13.88 23.29
CA ALA A 39 1.67 -13.96 23.74
C ALA A 39 2.65 -14.15 22.57
N LYS A 40 2.34 -15.02 21.60
CA LYS A 40 3.14 -15.20 20.37
C LYS A 40 3.18 -13.95 19.51
N VAL A 41 2.06 -13.27 19.33
CA VAL A 41 1.99 -12.00 18.59
C VAL A 41 2.87 -10.94 19.26
N ASN A 42 2.74 -10.77 20.58
CA ASN A 42 3.52 -9.79 21.34
C ASN A 42 5.03 -10.10 21.34
N SER A 43 5.42 -11.37 21.42
CA SER A 43 6.83 -11.77 21.39
C SER A 43 7.49 -11.57 20.02
N LYS A 44 6.71 -11.67 18.94
CA LYS A 44 7.17 -11.46 17.55
C LYS A 44 6.93 -10.03 17.05
N ASN A 45 6.31 -9.18 17.85
CA ASN A 45 5.96 -7.81 17.48
C ASN A 45 7.23 -6.92 17.43
N LYS A 46 8.03 -7.12 16.40
CA LYS A 46 9.05 -6.16 16.00
C LYS A 46 8.32 -5.02 15.30
N SER A 47 8.04 -3.94 16.03
CA SER A 47 7.47 -2.75 15.41
C SER A 47 8.42 -2.25 14.30
N PRO A 48 8.07 -2.39 13.03
CA PRO A 48 8.95 -1.99 11.95
C PRO A 48 9.13 -0.47 11.97
N GLU A 49 10.32 0.01 11.63
CA GLU A 49 10.54 1.45 11.47
C GLU A 49 9.68 2.00 10.32
N TRP A 50 9.53 1.21 9.27
CA TRP A 50 8.69 1.54 8.12
C TRP A 50 7.63 0.46 7.89
N LEU A 51 6.40 0.91 7.66
CA LEU A 51 5.28 0.06 7.25
C LEU A 51 4.68 0.62 5.96
N ALA A 52 4.43 -0.25 4.99
CA ALA A 52 3.71 0.10 3.77
C ALA A 52 2.47 -0.76 3.64
N LEU A 53 1.33 -0.11 3.50
CA LEU A 53 0.03 -0.73 3.29
C LEU A 53 -0.49 -0.34 1.91
N LYS A 54 -0.89 -1.33 1.12
CA LYS A 54 -1.50 -1.13 -0.19
C LYS A 54 -2.86 -1.80 -0.22
N GLY A 55 -3.87 -1.07 -0.66
CA GLY A 55 -5.24 -1.57 -0.73
C GLY A 55 -6.01 -1.00 -1.90
N LYS A 56 -7.24 -1.47 -2.05
CA LYS A 56 -8.23 -0.92 -2.97
C LYS A 56 -9.48 -0.58 -2.17
N VAL A 57 -10.14 0.51 -2.56
CA VAL A 57 -11.44 0.94 -2.02
C VAL A 57 -12.39 1.08 -3.19
N SER A 58 -13.53 0.42 -3.10
CA SER A 58 -14.61 0.60 -4.04
C SER A 58 -15.59 1.62 -3.49
N LEU A 59 -15.81 2.69 -4.23
CA LEU A 59 -16.83 3.68 -3.96
C LEU A 59 -18.04 3.35 -4.82
N ILE A 60 -19.17 3.07 -4.16
CA ILE A 60 -20.45 2.90 -4.84
C ILE A 60 -21.09 4.28 -4.91
N LEU A 61 -21.14 4.84 -6.12
CA LEU A 61 -21.83 6.08 -6.41
C LEU A 61 -23.29 5.79 -6.75
N GLU A 62 -24.13 6.82 -6.77
CA GLU A 62 -25.53 6.65 -7.16
C GLU A 62 -25.66 5.94 -8.53
N LYS A 63 -26.65 5.05 -8.68
CA LYS A 63 -26.97 4.27 -9.90
C LYS A 63 -25.93 3.21 -10.28
N ASP A 64 -25.46 2.38 -9.32
CA ASP A 64 -24.60 1.21 -9.57
C ASP A 64 -23.26 1.52 -10.25
N ASN A 65 -22.83 2.77 -10.25
CA ASN A 65 -21.50 3.13 -10.71
C ASN A 65 -20.47 2.85 -9.59
N GLU A 66 -19.72 1.78 -9.73
CA GLU A 66 -18.61 1.44 -8.85
C GLU A 66 -17.30 2.02 -9.39
N VAL A 67 -16.61 2.81 -8.57
CA VAL A 67 -15.27 3.32 -8.88
C VAL A 67 -14.27 2.70 -7.92
N SER A 68 -13.32 1.94 -8.47
CA SER A 68 -12.25 1.34 -7.68
C SER A 68 -11.03 2.26 -7.61
N LEU A 69 -10.61 2.63 -6.39
CA LEU A 69 -9.46 3.48 -6.12
C LEU A 69 -8.34 2.68 -5.44
N GLY A 70 -7.11 2.95 -5.83
CA GLY A 70 -5.94 2.42 -5.14
C GLY A 70 -5.58 3.30 -3.95
N ILE A 71 -5.24 2.68 -2.82
CA ILE A 71 -4.70 3.39 -1.65
C ILE A 71 -3.32 2.83 -1.34
N LEU A 72 -2.37 3.73 -1.10
CA LEU A 72 -1.05 3.41 -0.60
C LEU A 72 -0.77 4.27 0.63
N ILE A 73 -0.50 3.62 1.76
CA ILE A 73 -0.14 4.29 3.01
C ILE A 73 1.27 3.82 3.38
N ARG A 74 2.13 4.76 3.71
CA ARG A 74 3.46 4.53 4.26
C ARG A 74 3.58 5.21 5.60
N VAL A 75 3.95 4.44 6.61
CA VAL A 75 4.11 4.93 7.97
C VAL A 75 5.56 4.79 8.36
N ARG A 76 6.17 5.85 8.82
CA ARG A 76 7.42 5.81 9.57
C ARG A 76 7.10 5.98 11.04
N LYS A 77 7.53 5.02 11.85
CA LYS A 77 7.27 5.03 13.29
C LYS A 77 7.66 6.38 13.90
N ASP A 78 6.78 6.92 14.73
CA ASP A 78 6.96 8.16 15.50
C ASP A 78 7.38 9.39 14.67
N SER A 79 7.20 9.38 13.35
CA SER A 79 7.68 10.46 12.47
C SER A 79 6.60 10.97 11.52
N LEU A 80 6.14 10.14 10.59
CA LEU A 80 5.21 10.58 9.57
C LEU A 80 4.28 9.46 9.07
N ILE A 81 3.14 9.86 8.56
CA ILE A 81 2.24 9.03 7.76
C ILE A 81 2.10 9.70 6.39
N TRP A 82 2.43 8.98 5.35
CA TRP A 82 2.23 9.39 3.98
C TRP A 82 1.12 8.54 3.37
N ALA A 83 0.13 9.17 2.75
CA ALA A 83 -0.99 8.49 2.11
C ALA A 83 -1.21 9.04 0.70
N SER A 84 -1.52 8.16 -0.24
CA SER A 84 -1.86 8.51 -1.61
C SER A 84 -3.06 7.71 -2.07
N VAL A 85 -3.97 8.37 -2.79
CA VAL A 85 -5.12 7.76 -3.44
C VAL A 85 -4.99 7.93 -4.94
N THR A 86 -5.12 6.83 -5.66
CA THR A 86 -4.97 6.78 -7.11
C THR A 86 -6.23 6.24 -7.78
N ALA A 87 -6.62 6.87 -8.86
CA ALA A 87 -7.63 6.37 -9.80
C ALA A 87 -7.09 5.16 -10.59
N PRO A 88 -7.93 4.46 -11.36
CA PRO A 88 -7.49 3.49 -12.36
C PRO A 88 -6.37 4.08 -13.25
N PHE A 89 -5.50 3.21 -13.75
CA PHE A 89 -4.30 3.58 -14.54
C PHE A 89 -3.23 4.37 -13.78
N GLY A 90 -3.30 4.42 -12.43
CA GLY A 90 -2.24 5.00 -11.62
C GLY A 90 -2.25 6.53 -11.50
N ILE A 91 -3.33 7.20 -11.92
CA ILE A 91 -3.47 8.65 -11.79
C ILE A 91 -3.68 9.00 -10.32
N GLU A 92 -2.75 9.73 -9.73
CA GLU A 92 -2.87 10.19 -8.34
C GLU A 92 -3.91 11.31 -8.23
N LEU A 93 -4.93 11.07 -7.38
CA LEU A 93 -5.99 12.05 -7.09
C LEU A 93 -5.63 12.92 -5.90
N PHE A 94 -5.20 12.26 -4.82
CA PHE A 94 -4.94 12.92 -3.53
C PHE A 94 -3.64 12.38 -2.93
N ARG A 95 -2.97 13.26 -2.21
CA ARG A 95 -1.82 12.92 -1.37
C ARG A 95 -1.93 13.66 -0.05
N ALA A 96 -1.67 12.97 1.05
CA ALA A 96 -1.57 13.58 2.37
C ALA A 96 -0.27 13.14 3.05
N ILE A 97 0.30 14.03 3.83
CA ILE A 97 1.43 13.76 4.72
C ILE A 97 1.06 14.31 6.08
N LEU A 98 1.04 13.44 7.09
CA LEU A 98 0.88 13.82 8.48
C LEU A 98 2.25 13.67 9.16
N THR A 99 2.67 14.72 9.82
CA THR A 99 3.84 14.73 10.71
C THR A 99 3.35 14.87 12.15
N LYS A 100 4.25 14.96 13.11
CA LYS A 100 3.87 15.20 14.52
C LYS A 100 3.12 16.51 14.72
N ASP A 101 3.42 17.52 13.92
CA ASP A 101 2.97 18.90 14.14
C ASP A 101 2.01 19.40 13.06
N SER A 102 2.04 18.80 11.87
CA SER A 102 1.40 19.38 10.70
C SER A 102 0.80 18.33 9.77
N ILE A 103 -0.23 18.75 9.04
CA ILE A 103 -0.79 18.02 7.91
C ILE A 103 -0.56 18.81 6.63
N TYR A 104 -0.13 18.10 5.61
CA TYR A 104 0.01 18.59 4.24
C TYR A 104 -0.93 17.77 3.36
N TYR A 105 -1.68 18.44 2.53
CA TYR A 105 -2.62 17.80 1.62
C TYR A 105 -2.54 18.43 0.24
N ILE A 106 -2.57 17.59 -0.78
CA ILE A 106 -2.61 17.98 -2.19
C ILE A 106 -3.76 17.25 -2.86
N ASN A 107 -4.65 17.99 -3.48
CA ASN A 107 -5.68 17.50 -4.38
C ASN A 107 -5.25 17.83 -5.82
N ARG A 108 -4.90 16.80 -6.60
CA ARG A 108 -4.47 16.98 -7.97
C ARG A 108 -5.64 17.19 -8.93
N THR A 109 -6.83 16.76 -8.55
CA THR A 109 -8.05 16.94 -9.36
C THR A 109 -8.41 18.42 -9.44
N ASN A 110 -8.43 19.11 -8.30
CA ASN A 110 -8.81 20.54 -8.21
C ASN A 110 -7.60 21.46 -8.21
N LYS A 111 -6.37 20.91 -8.27
CA LYS A 111 -5.10 21.67 -8.16
C LYS A 111 -5.04 22.51 -6.87
N THR A 112 -5.56 21.97 -5.76
CA THR A 112 -5.56 22.64 -4.45
C THR A 112 -4.61 21.96 -3.50
N TYR A 113 -4.04 22.73 -2.59
CA TYR A 113 -3.21 22.22 -1.51
C TYR A 113 -3.43 23.03 -0.23
N PHE A 114 -3.15 22.42 0.90
CA PHE A 114 -3.03 23.13 2.16
C PHE A 114 -1.96 22.52 3.05
N ALA A 115 -1.46 23.34 3.97
CA ALA A 115 -0.60 22.95 5.07
C ALA A 115 -1.15 23.58 6.35
N LYS A 116 -1.44 22.77 7.37
CA LYS A 116 -2.01 23.24 8.64
C LYS A 116 -1.41 22.50 9.82
N PRO A 117 -1.29 23.15 10.99
CA PRO A 117 -0.97 22.46 12.23
C PRO A 117 -2.00 21.38 12.57
N ILE A 118 -1.57 20.27 13.16
CA ILE A 118 -2.45 19.17 13.59
C ILE A 118 -3.51 19.63 14.59
N ALA A 119 -3.15 20.58 15.47
CA ALA A 119 -4.10 21.17 16.43
C ALA A 119 -5.33 21.82 15.78
N HIS A 120 -5.27 22.12 14.48
CA HIS A 120 -6.41 22.68 13.75
C HIS A 120 -7.46 21.63 13.42
N ILE A 121 -7.08 20.33 13.33
CA ILE A 121 -7.99 19.23 12.99
C ILE A 121 -8.82 18.80 14.19
N SER A 122 -8.29 18.96 15.41
CA SER A 122 -9.01 18.58 16.64
C SER A 122 -10.20 19.50 16.97
N LYS A 123 -10.47 20.52 16.15
CA LYS A 123 -11.57 21.48 16.31
C LYS A 123 -12.70 21.29 15.28
N ILE A 124 -12.62 20.23 14.47
CA ILE A 124 -13.70 19.78 13.57
C ILE A 124 -14.44 18.62 14.25
#